data_708061fdedbd2978c2fc05c1e2bd051c
#
_entry.id   708061fdedbd2978c2fc05c1e2bd051c
#
_cell.length_a   1.000
_cell.length_b   1.000
_cell.length_c   1.000
_cell.angle_alpha   90.00
_cell.angle_beta   90.00
_cell.angle_gamma   90.00
#
_symmetry.space_group_name_H-M   'P 1'
#
loop_
_entity.id
_entity.type
_entity.pdbx_description
1 polymer ?
#
loop_
_entity_poly.entity_id
_entity_poly.type
_entity_poly.pdbx_seq_one_letter_code
_entity_poly.pdbx_strand_id
1 'polypeptide(L)'
;SKLYNQTSQVALVRDGRETSITMASDYSGDLKEFALVIPVPTVIDKDDVKVVEKALLDHLDAYTAPRLVEYWDRDPNEPPPAPKNPAPVAADAFASMPRSDGARARGVTIEKQFSAGEYDILVLSAKQSDGLVLWLNENGYKMPEGAEPVLDSYIRQDMKFFVAKVNLKEQAK
;
A
#
# COMPACT_ATOMS: atom_id res chain seq x y z
N SER A 1 -5.65 -24.30 -6.09
CA SER A 1 -5.99 -23.19 -7.01
C SER A 1 -4.72 -22.40 -7.28
N LYS A 2 -4.49 -22.05 -8.55
CA LYS A 2 -3.37 -21.18 -8.89
C LYS A 2 -3.86 -19.75 -8.68
N LEU A 3 -3.28 -19.04 -7.71
CA LEU A 3 -3.35 -17.60 -7.63
C LEU A 3 -2.72 -17.03 -8.90
N TYR A 4 -3.48 -16.29 -9.67
CA TYR A 4 -3.02 -15.70 -10.90
C TYR A 4 -3.30 -14.21 -10.87
N ASN A 5 -2.25 -13.41 -10.85
CA ASN A 5 -2.31 -11.98 -11.01
C ASN A 5 -1.72 -11.65 -12.39
N GLN A 6 -2.56 -11.28 -13.34
CA GLN A 6 -2.12 -10.89 -14.69
C GLN A 6 -1.73 -9.42 -14.75
N THR A 7 -2.44 -8.59 -14.02
CA THR A 7 -2.29 -7.14 -14.09
C THR A 7 -2.42 -6.53 -12.70
N SER A 8 -1.46 -5.73 -12.29
CA SER A 8 -1.57 -4.89 -11.10
C SER A 8 -1.37 -3.44 -11.51
N GLN A 9 -2.27 -2.58 -11.06
CA GLN A 9 -2.12 -1.13 -11.18
C GLN A 9 -1.76 -0.56 -9.82
N VAL A 10 -0.75 0.28 -9.79
CA VAL A 10 -0.31 0.96 -8.56
C VAL A 10 -0.14 2.43 -8.86
N ALA A 11 -0.83 3.27 -8.11
CA ALA A 11 -0.64 4.72 -8.13
C ALA A 11 0.01 5.17 -6.82
N LEU A 12 1.09 5.93 -6.95
CA LEU A 12 1.82 6.54 -5.84
C LEU A 12 1.66 8.05 -5.95
N VAL A 13 1.04 8.66 -4.95
CA VAL A 13 0.87 10.10 -4.86
C VAL A 13 1.56 10.61 -3.61
N ARG A 14 2.48 11.57 -3.78
CA ARG A 14 3.16 12.22 -2.66
C ARG A 14 2.69 13.65 -2.49
N ASP A 15 2.25 13.97 -1.28
CA ASP A 15 1.94 15.33 -0.85
C ASP A 15 2.73 15.67 0.41
N GLY A 16 3.73 16.52 0.25
CA GLY A 16 4.63 16.88 1.34
C GLY A 16 5.31 15.67 1.98
N ARG A 17 4.87 15.30 3.19
CA ARG A 17 5.39 14.15 3.97
C ARG A 17 4.55 12.89 3.83
N GLU A 18 3.35 13.01 3.31
CA GLU A 18 2.43 11.90 3.14
C GLU A 18 2.61 11.25 1.77
N THR A 19 2.45 9.95 1.72
CA THR A 19 2.45 9.17 0.49
C THR A 19 1.23 8.28 0.49
N SER A 20 0.35 8.49 -0.49
CA SER A 20 -0.80 7.62 -0.73
C SER A 20 -0.43 6.56 -1.75
N ILE A 21 -0.73 5.31 -1.43
CA ILE A 21 -0.53 4.15 -2.31
C ILE A 21 -1.91 3.60 -2.64
N THR A 22 -2.31 3.66 -3.89
CA THR A 22 -3.53 3.03 -4.38
C THR A 22 -3.16 1.81 -5.21
N MET A 23 -3.72 0.65 -4.88
CA MET A 23 -3.42 -0.61 -5.54
C MET A 23 -4.70 -1.26 -6.04
N ALA A 24 -4.68 -1.74 -7.27
CA ALA A 24 -5.69 -2.64 -7.80
C ALA A 24 -4.99 -3.83 -8.46
N SER A 25 -5.34 -5.02 -8.01
CA SER A 25 -4.83 -6.27 -8.57
C SER A 25 -6.01 -7.05 -9.12
N ASP A 26 -5.86 -7.59 -10.33
CA ASP A 26 -6.80 -8.57 -10.82
C ASP A 26 -6.56 -9.90 -10.08
N TYR A 27 -7.62 -10.60 -9.81
CA TYR A 27 -7.58 -11.87 -9.11
C TYR A 27 -8.46 -12.90 -9.83
N SER A 28 -7.90 -14.09 -10.02
CA SER A 28 -8.65 -15.22 -10.55
C SER A 28 -8.51 -16.40 -9.61
N GLY A 29 -9.60 -16.77 -8.94
CA GLY A 29 -9.62 -17.88 -7.99
C GLY A 29 -10.73 -17.77 -6.96
N ASP A 30 -10.66 -18.58 -5.91
CA ASP A 30 -11.59 -18.51 -4.77
C ASP A 30 -11.17 -17.36 -3.84
N LEU A 31 -12.05 -16.37 -3.69
CA LEU A 31 -11.85 -15.21 -2.83
C LEU A 31 -11.55 -15.58 -1.36
N LYS A 32 -11.98 -16.77 -0.91
CA LYS A 32 -11.67 -17.26 0.43
C LYS A 32 -10.17 -17.49 0.68
N GLU A 33 -9.44 -17.74 -0.40
CA GLU A 33 -8.00 -18.01 -0.34
C GLU A 33 -7.15 -16.77 -0.63
N PHE A 34 -7.78 -15.63 -0.94
CA PHE A 34 -7.08 -14.41 -1.28
C PHE A 34 -6.73 -13.60 -0.02
N ALA A 35 -5.48 -13.24 0.08
CA ALA A 35 -5.00 -12.24 1.02
C ALA A 35 -3.89 -11.42 0.38
N LEU A 36 -3.91 -10.13 0.62
CA LEU A 36 -2.90 -9.17 0.19
C LEU A 36 -2.00 -8.86 1.38
N VAL A 37 -0.69 -9.03 1.22
CA VAL A 37 0.31 -8.70 2.24
C VAL A 37 1.24 -7.62 1.68
N ILE A 38 1.23 -6.44 2.28
CA ILE A 38 1.99 -5.28 1.84
C ILE A 38 2.93 -4.83 2.95
N PRO A 39 4.24 -4.77 2.72
CA PRO A 39 5.16 -4.16 3.66
C PRO A 39 4.99 -2.64 3.68
N VAL A 40 4.86 -2.06 4.86
CA VAL A 40 4.64 -0.62 5.07
C VAL A 40 5.61 -0.08 6.12
N PRO A 41 6.09 1.17 5.99
CA PRO A 41 7.11 1.70 6.90
C PRO A 41 6.57 2.03 8.30
N THR A 42 5.27 2.24 8.43
CA THR A 42 4.63 2.66 9.69
C THR A 42 3.38 1.83 9.97
N VAL A 43 2.90 1.88 11.20
CA VAL A 43 1.57 1.35 11.55
C VAL A 43 0.51 2.22 10.90
N ILE A 44 -0.40 1.61 10.16
CA ILE A 44 -1.49 2.27 9.44
C ILE A 44 -2.76 2.18 10.29
N ASP A 45 -3.45 3.29 10.44
CA ASP A 45 -4.74 3.36 11.14
C ASP A 45 -5.93 3.21 10.17
N LYS A 46 -7.11 2.96 10.71
CA LYS A 46 -8.34 2.78 9.92
C LYS A 46 -8.65 3.99 9.04
N ASP A 47 -8.39 5.19 9.55
CA ASP A 47 -8.70 6.43 8.85
C ASP A 47 -7.78 6.69 7.64
N ASP A 48 -6.61 6.03 7.63
CA ASP A 48 -5.64 6.08 6.53
C ASP A 48 -5.99 5.13 5.38
N VAL A 49 -6.97 4.23 5.58
CA VAL A 49 -7.34 3.20 4.60
C VAL A 49 -8.70 3.49 3.99
N LYS A 50 -8.74 3.57 2.67
CA LYS A 50 -9.97 3.78 1.89
C LYS A 50 -10.06 2.78 0.76
N VAL A 51 -11.25 2.20 0.58
CA VAL A 51 -11.58 1.48 -0.64
C VAL A 51 -12.07 2.49 -1.66
N VAL A 52 -11.46 2.49 -2.83
CA VAL A 52 -11.76 3.43 -3.92
C VAL A 52 -12.29 2.68 -5.14
N GLU A 53 -13.09 3.35 -5.95
CA GLU A 53 -13.60 2.79 -7.19
C GLU A 53 -12.50 2.68 -8.24
N LYS A 54 -12.56 1.65 -9.07
CA LYS A 54 -11.60 1.43 -10.17
C LYS A 54 -11.53 2.62 -11.13
N ALA A 55 -12.64 3.32 -11.33
CA ALA A 55 -12.71 4.51 -12.17
C ALA A 55 -11.67 5.59 -11.81
N LEU A 56 -11.25 5.66 -10.54
CA LEU A 56 -10.17 6.56 -10.12
C LEU A 56 -8.84 6.20 -10.78
N LEU A 57 -8.49 4.93 -10.81
CA LEU A 57 -7.25 4.46 -11.45
C LEU A 57 -7.31 4.62 -12.97
N ASP A 58 -8.46 4.33 -13.58
CA ASP A 58 -8.66 4.52 -15.02
C ASP A 58 -8.52 6.00 -15.41
N HIS A 59 -8.99 6.92 -14.54
CA HIS A 59 -8.81 8.36 -14.73
C HIS A 59 -7.35 8.80 -14.61
N LEU A 60 -6.62 8.28 -13.62
CA LEU A 60 -5.20 8.56 -13.42
C LEU A 60 -4.37 8.04 -14.59
N ASP A 61 -4.68 6.85 -15.09
CA ASP A 61 -4.01 6.26 -16.25
C ASP A 61 -4.21 7.15 -17.50
N ALA A 62 -5.44 7.56 -17.79
CA ALA A 62 -5.74 8.48 -18.87
C ALA A 62 -5.05 9.85 -18.72
N TYR A 63 -4.93 10.35 -17.48
CA TYR A 63 -4.27 11.62 -17.19
C TYR A 63 -2.74 11.55 -17.40
N THR A 64 -2.11 10.44 -17.01
CA THR A 64 -0.66 10.23 -17.12
C THR A 64 -0.21 9.62 -18.45
N ALA A 65 -1.15 9.20 -19.30
CA ALA A 65 -0.85 8.61 -20.60
C ALA A 65 0.02 9.54 -21.46
N PRO A 66 0.97 8.98 -22.23
CA PRO A 66 1.79 9.76 -23.15
C PRO A 66 0.92 10.54 -24.14
N ARG A 67 1.25 11.81 -24.36
CA ARG A 67 0.58 12.68 -25.31
C ARG A 67 1.58 13.14 -26.36
N LEU A 68 1.14 13.18 -27.62
CA LEU A 68 1.90 13.85 -28.65
C LEU A 68 1.91 15.35 -28.39
N VAL A 69 3.07 15.94 -28.30
CA VAL A 69 3.26 17.38 -28.18
C VAL A 69 4.14 17.83 -29.34
N GLU A 70 3.64 18.81 -30.09
CA GLU A 70 4.45 19.50 -31.09
C GLU A 70 5.21 20.63 -30.39
N TYR A 71 6.54 20.59 -30.50
CA TYR A 71 7.40 21.66 -30.04
C TYR A 71 7.75 22.54 -31.24
N TRP A 72 7.45 23.81 -31.10
CA TRP A 72 7.93 24.82 -32.05
C TRP A 72 9.23 25.37 -31.49
N ASP A 73 10.30 25.31 -32.29
CA ASP A 73 11.55 25.95 -31.94
C ASP A 73 11.32 27.46 -31.81
N ARG A 74 11.79 28.04 -30.73
CA ARG A 74 11.71 29.48 -30.55
C ARG A 74 12.70 30.18 -31.48
N ASP A 75 12.28 31.35 -31.98
CA ASP A 75 13.22 32.23 -32.68
C ASP A 75 14.41 32.52 -31.75
N PRO A 76 15.66 32.21 -32.19
CA PRO A 76 16.84 32.46 -31.37
C PRO A 76 17.08 33.96 -31.06
N ASN A 77 16.36 34.85 -31.74
CA ASN A 77 16.44 36.31 -31.51
C ASN A 77 15.36 36.83 -30.53
N GLU A 78 14.46 35.95 -30.01
CA GLU A 78 13.44 36.34 -29.08
C GLU A 78 13.98 36.28 -27.63
N PRO A 79 13.84 37.34 -26.82
CA PRO A 79 14.38 37.36 -25.45
C PRO A 79 13.66 36.33 -24.56
N PRO A 80 14.38 35.64 -23.65
CA PRO A 80 13.79 34.61 -22.75
C PRO A 80 12.77 35.21 -21.79
N PRO A 81 11.66 34.50 -21.50
CA PRO A 81 10.67 34.97 -20.52
C PRO A 81 11.28 35.05 -19.12
N ALA A 82 10.91 36.09 -18.38
CA ALA A 82 11.38 36.32 -17.00
C ALA A 82 11.01 35.15 -16.06
N PRO A 83 11.93 34.74 -15.16
CA PRO A 83 11.70 33.65 -14.23
C PRO A 83 10.59 33.99 -13.23
N LYS A 84 9.60 33.09 -13.09
CA LYS A 84 8.57 33.17 -12.03
C LYS A 84 9.17 32.58 -10.74
N ASN A 85 9.32 33.39 -9.71
CA ASN A 85 9.74 32.94 -8.38
C ASN A 85 8.70 32.02 -7.75
N PRO A 86 9.08 30.85 -7.19
CA PRO A 86 8.18 30.03 -6.40
C PRO A 86 7.97 30.63 -5.00
N ALA A 87 6.72 30.59 -4.53
CA ALA A 87 6.36 31.03 -3.19
C ALA A 87 6.84 30.03 -2.10
N PRO A 88 7.17 30.49 -0.89
CA PRO A 88 7.67 29.62 0.17
C PRO A 88 6.55 28.80 0.81
N VAL A 89 6.78 27.51 1.02
CA VAL A 89 5.92 26.60 1.76
C VAL A 89 6.34 26.52 3.23
N ALA A 90 5.38 26.75 4.12
CA ALA A 90 5.57 26.68 5.57
C ALA A 90 5.57 25.22 6.06
N ALA A 91 6.45 24.97 7.04
CA ALA A 91 6.57 23.68 7.72
C ALA A 91 5.84 23.74 9.07
N ASP A 92 5.01 22.74 9.37
CA ASP A 92 4.42 22.57 10.69
C ASP A 92 4.58 21.16 11.26
N ALA A 93 4.56 21.13 12.59
CA ALA A 93 5.23 20.23 13.49
C ALA A 93 4.50 18.91 13.82
N PHE A 94 5.28 17.96 14.32
CA PHE A 94 4.90 16.62 14.79
C PHE A 94 4.21 16.62 16.16
N ALA A 95 3.25 15.70 16.31
CA ALA A 95 2.84 15.18 17.61
C ALA A 95 2.81 13.65 17.59
N SER A 96 3.49 13.05 18.55
CA SER A 96 3.60 11.61 18.77
C SER A 96 2.49 11.10 19.70
N MET A 97 1.98 9.90 19.47
CA MET A 97 1.04 9.20 20.37
C MET A 97 1.48 7.76 20.71
N PRO A 98 0.97 7.21 21.83
CA PRO A 98 1.61 6.14 22.56
C PRO A 98 1.26 4.72 22.10
N ARG A 99 2.16 3.79 22.46
CA ARG A 99 2.08 2.36 22.21
C ARG A 99 1.13 1.67 23.18
N SER A 100 0.38 0.67 22.70
CA SER A 100 -0.31 -0.32 23.54
C SER A 100 0.34 -1.70 23.38
N ASP A 101 0.70 -2.29 24.52
CA ASP A 101 1.24 -3.65 24.64
C ASP A 101 0.14 -4.70 24.58
N GLY A 102 0.36 -5.79 23.85
CA GLY A 102 -0.46 -6.99 23.97
C GLY A 102 -0.23 -8.03 22.89
N ALA A 103 0.31 -9.17 23.30
CA ALA A 103 0.42 -10.48 22.67
C ALA A 103 1.78 -10.86 22.07
N ARG A 104 2.70 -11.21 22.94
CA ARG A 104 3.99 -11.85 22.64
C ARG A 104 3.87 -13.37 22.63
N ALA A 105 3.49 -13.95 21.48
CA ALA A 105 3.81 -15.34 21.22
C ALA A 105 4.28 -15.44 19.76
N ARG A 106 5.51 -15.93 19.54
CA ARG A 106 6.17 -16.15 18.24
C ARG A 106 6.75 -14.92 17.53
N GLY A 107 7.02 -13.84 18.22
CA GLY A 107 7.68 -12.67 17.63
C GLY A 107 6.81 -11.86 16.64
N VAL A 108 5.52 -12.18 16.53
CA VAL A 108 4.53 -11.42 15.75
C VAL A 108 3.62 -10.66 16.71
N THR A 109 3.44 -9.38 16.44
CA THR A 109 2.53 -8.51 17.20
C THR A 109 1.46 -7.98 16.26
N ILE A 110 0.19 -8.10 16.65
CA ILE A 110 -0.92 -7.43 15.98
C ILE A 110 -0.94 -5.99 16.49
N GLU A 111 -0.55 -5.05 15.64
CA GLU A 111 -0.53 -3.63 15.98
C GLU A 111 -1.93 -3.02 15.89
N LYS A 112 -2.67 -3.35 14.82
CA LYS A 112 -4.03 -2.88 14.56
C LYS A 112 -4.86 -3.97 13.89
N GLN A 113 -6.18 -3.92 14.14
CA GLN A 113 -7.16 -4.77 13.45
C GLN A 113 -8.42 -3.96 13.23
N PHE A 114 -8.91 -3.90 11.99
CA PHE A 114 -10.14 -3.19 11.61
C PHE A 114 -10.69 -3.71 10.28
N SER A 115 -11.88 -3.28 9.91
CA SER A 115 -12.48 -3.57 8.61
C SER A 115 -12.65 -2.28 7.82
N ALA A 116 -12.38 -2.35 6.50
CA ALA A 116 -12.59 -1.25 5.55
C ALA A 116 -13.25 -1.82 4.29
N GLY A 117 -14.48 -1.38 3.99
CA GLY A 117 -15.30 -1.97 2.93
C GLY A 117 -15.46 -3.48 3.11
N GLU A 118 -15.18 -4.23 2.06
CA GLU A 118 -15.21 -5.69 2.05
C GLU A 118 -13.94 -6.35 2.61
N TYR A 119 -13.00 -5.61 3.18
CA TYR A 119 -11.72 -6.15 3.67
C TYR A 119 -11.64 -6.17 5.18
N ASP A 120 -11.21 -7.30 5.73
CA ASP A 120 -10.71 -7.41 7.10
C ASP A 120 -9.19 -7.20 7.07
N ILE A 121 -8.74 -6.22 7.86
CA ILE A 121 -7.37 -5.71 7.82
C ILE A 121 -6.68 -5.96 9.14
N LEU A 122 -5.44 -6.45 9.05
CA LEU A 122 -4.51 -6.59 10.15
C LEU A 122 -3.23 -5.83 9.84
N VAL A 123 -2.72 -5.09 10.80
CA VAL A 123 -1.38 -4.50 10.73
C VAL A 123 -0.51 -5.24 11.72
N LEU A 124 0.54 -5.88 11.21
CA LEU A 124 1.42 -6.75 11.99
C LEU A 124 2.83 -6.18 12.03
N SER A 125 3.50 -6.37 13.15
CA SER A 125 4.96 -6.30 13.23
C SER A 125 5.52 -7.68 13.53
N ALA A 126 6.69 -7.99 12.99
CA ALA A 126 7.35 -9.27 13.20
C ALA A 126 8.84 -9.05 13.49
N LYS A 127 9.41 -9.92 14.33
CA LYS A 127 10.84 -9.92 14.63
C LYS A 127 11.61 -10.91 13.77
N GLN A 128 10.95 -11.94 13.27
CA GLN A 128 11.52 -13.03 12.50
C GLN A 128 10.55 -13.46 11.39
N SER A 129 11.08 -13.81 10.23
CA SER A 129 10.31 -14.17 9.05
C SER A 129 9.60 -15.52 9.18
N ASP A 130 10.27 -16.51 9.78
CA ASP A 130 9.70 -17.83 10.06
C ASP A 130 8.48 -17.73 10.97
N GLY A 131 8.56 -16.94 12.05
CA GLY A 131 7.44 -16.66 12.94
C GLY A 131 6.26 -16.01 12.24
N LEU A 132 6.51 -15.08 11.33
CA LEU A 132 5.47 -14.41 10.54
C LEU A 132 4.80 -15.39 9.56
N VAL A 133 5.58 -16.18 8.83
CA VAL A 133 5.06 -17.19 7.88
C VAL A 133 4.21 -18.23 8.61
N LEU A 134 4.69 -18.75 9.75
CA LEU A 134 3.94 -19.70 10.56
C LEU A 134 2.61 -19.10 11.05
N TRP A 135 2.66 -17.88 11.58
CA TRP A 135 1.48 -17.17 12.07
C TRP A 135 0.45 -16.96 10.95
N LEU A 136 0.88 -16.50 9.77
CA LEU A 136 0.02 -16.29 8.62
C LEU A 136 -0.64 -17.60 8.19
N ASN A 137 0.12 -18.70 8.07
CA ASN A 137 -0.43 -20.00 7.70
C ASN A 137 -1.45 -20.53 8.71
N GLU A 138 -1.20 -20.38 10.02
CA GLU A 138 -2.14 -20.80 11.09
C GLU A 138 -3.44 -19.99 11.08
N ASN A 139 -3.37 -18.72 10.65
CA ASN A 139 -4.54 -17.86 10.53
C ASN A 139 -5.24 -17.96 9.16
N GLY A 140 -4.88 -18.98 8.37
CA GLY A 140 -5.53 -19.30 7.10
C GLY A 140 -5.07 -18.47 5.91
N TYR A 141 -3.90 -17.82 6.03
CA TYR A 141 -3.23 -17.13 4.93
C TYR A 141 -2.20 -18.09 4.32
N LYS A 142 -2.46 -18.58 3.12
CA LYS A 142 -1.55 -19.49 2.43
C LYS A 142 -0.37 -18.71 1.85
N MET A 143 0.79 -18.86 2.44
CA MET A 143 2.02 -18.25 1.93
C MET A 143 2.64 -19.12 0.84
N PRO A 144 3.11 -18.53 -0.28
CA PRO A 144 3.83 -19.26 -1.30
C PRO A 144 5.20 -19.73 -0.78
N GLU A 145 5.71 -20.82 -1.36
CA GLU A 145 7.07 -21.27 -1.10
C GLU A 145 8.07 -20.18 -1.51
N GLY A 146 9.09 -19.94 -0.68
CA GLY A 146 10.09 -18.90 -0.92
C GLY A 146 9.68 -17.50 -0.46
N ALA A 147 8.54 -17.31 0.20
CA ALA A 147 8.14 -16.01 0.75
C ALA A 147 9.01 -15.57 1.93
N GLU A 148 9.54 -16.52 2.71
CA GLU A 148 10.30 -16.25 3.93
C GLU A 148 11.54 -15.34 3.71
N PRO A 149 12.45 -15.59 2.74
CA PRO A 149 13.58 -14.71 2.48
C PRO A 149 13.18 -13.30 2.05
N VAL A 150 12.04 -13.18 1.34
CA VAL A 150 11.51 -11.89 0.92
C VAL A 150 11.01 -11.11 2.13
N LEU A 151 10.23 -11.74 3.01
CA LEU A 151 9.74 -11.13 4.24
C LEU A 151 10.89 -10.71 5.17
N ASP A 152 11.95 -11.53 5.28
CA ASP A 152 13.12 -11.23 6.09
C ASP A 152 13.80 -9.91 5.68
N SER A 153 13.85 -9.60 4.38
CA SER A 153 14.43 -8.36 3.88
C SER A 153 13.67 -7.12 4.38
N TYR A 154 12.35 -7.20 4.53
CA TYR A 154 11.51 -6.12 5.04
C TYR A 154 11.54 -6.03 6.56
N ILE A 155 11.62 -7.18 7.26
CA ILE A 155 11.73 -7.24 8.73
C ILE A 155 13.03 -6.57 9.19
N ARG A 156 14.15 -6.79 8.49
CA ARG A 156 15.43 -6.11 8.76
C ARG A 156 15.36 -4.59 8.63
N GLN A 157 14.42 -4.07 7.85
CA GLN A 157 14.16 -2.64 7.69
C GLN A 157 13.12 -2.11 8.70
N ASP A 158 12.72 -2.92 9.69
CA ASP A 158 11.67 -2.62 10.68
C ASP A 158 10.30 -2.29 10.06
N MET A 159 10.03 -2.81 8.86
CA MET A 159 8.74 -2.60 8.22
C MET A 159 7.64 -3.40 8.91
N LYS A 160 6.44 -2.86 8.83
CA LYS A 160 5.21 -3.50 9.30
C LYS A 160 4.53 -4.19 8.11
N PHE A 161 3.58 -5.07 8.39
CA PHE A 161 2.88 -5.81 7.35
C PHE A 161 1.39 -5.50 7.42
N PHE A 162 0.90 -4.83 6.39
CA PHE A 162 -0.51 -4.62 6.18
C PHE A 162 -1.07 -5.86 5.48
N VAL A 163 -1.99 -6.55 6.13
CA VAL A 163 -2.61 -7.79 5.64
C VAL A 163 -4.10 -7.53 5.45
N ALA A 164 -4.57 -7.63 4.21
CA ALA A 164 -5.98 -7.49 3.88
C ALA A 164 -6.55 -8.81 3.34
N LYS A 165 -7.68 -9.22 3.87
CA LYS A 165 -8.42 -10.42 3.45
C LYS A 165 -9.86 -10.03 3.11
N VAL A 166 -10.40 -10.58 2.01
CA VAL A 166 -11.78 -10.32 1.61
C VAL A 166 -12.76 -10.96 2.60
N ASN A 167 -13.67 -10.16 3.13
CA ASN A 167 -14.77 -10.61 3.95
C ASN A 167 -16.01 -10.88 3.08
N LEU A 168 -16.25 -12.14 2.76
CA LEU A 168 -17.34 -12.57 1.87
C LEU A 168 -18.75 -12.23 2.37
N LYS A 169 -18.89 -11.99 3.67
CA LYS A 169 -20.21 -11.62 4.26
C LYS A 169 -20.58 -10.17 3.93
N GLU A 170 -19.60 -9.31 3.81
CA GLU A 170 -19.81 -7.90 3.45
C GLU A 170 -19.87 -7.70 1.92
N GLN A 171 -19.17 -8.52 1.15
CA GLN A 171 -19.21 -8.48 -0.32
C GLN A 171 -20.58 -8.89 -0.90
N ALA A 172 -21.34 -9.70 -0.17
CA ALA A 172 -22.67 -10.22 -0.61
C ALA A 172 -23.83 -9.26 -0.32
N LYS A 173 -23.58 -8.07 0.21
CA LYS A 173 -24.57 -7.01 0.45
C LYS A 173 -24.55 -5.97 -0.67
#